data_fa84c8737350007df165f178a4825658
#
_entry.id   fa84c8737350007df165f178a4825658
#
_cell.length_a   1.000
_cell.length_b   1.000
_cell.length_c   1.000
_cell.angle_alpha   90.00
_cell.angle_beta   90.00
_cell.angle_gamma   90.00
#
_symmetry.space_group_name_H-M   'P 1'
#
loop_
_entity.id
_entity.type
_entity.pdbx_description
1 polymer ?
#
loop_
_entity_poly.entity_id
_entity_poly.type
_entity_poly.pdbx_seq_one_letter_code
_entity_poly.pdbx_strand_id
1 'polypeptide(L)'
;MKLVKYFLQKKSVTILLLLLVLGGGLFSYVKMGKLEDAPFTIKQALVLTPYPGASPSEVQSQVTDVLEESIQSLGELYYLKTENRAGLSKITVYVKKEIRADEMQQLWDKLRRKVNDVQSKLPAGAGPVSYTHLRAHETRGN
;
A
#
# COMPACT_ATOMS: atom_id res chain seq x y z
N MET A 1 21.56 11.69 49.35
CA MET A 1 21.87 10.37 49.91
C MET A 1 20.93 9.88 51.02
N LYS A 2 19.99 10.69 51.49
CA LYS A 2 19.01 10.27 52.55
C LYS A 2 17.98 9.24 52.04
N LEU A 3 17.55 9.33 50.77
CA LEU A 3 16.60 8.41 50.16
C LEU A 3 17.15 6.98 50.08
N VAL A 4 18.40 6.81 49.65
CA VAL A 4 19.03 5.49 49.54
C VAL A 4 19.13 4.78 50.88
N LYS A 5 19.53 5.53 51.95
CA LYS A 5 19.54 5.00 53.32
C LYS A 5 18.17 4.55 53.80
N TYR A 6 17.11 5.34 53.49
CA TYR A 6 15.73 5.01 53.87
C TYR A 6 15.26 3.68 53.26
N PHE A 7 15.54 3.46 51.95
CA PHE A 7 15.17 2.22 51.27
C PHE A 7 15.99 1.01 51.75
N LEU A 8 17.27 1.21 52.12
CA LEU A 8 18.10 0.15 52.69
C LEU A 8 17.65 -0.27 54.10
N GLN A 9 17.12 0.65 54.88
CA GLN A 9 16.61 0.39 56.26
C GLN A 9 15.22 -0.26 56.26
N LYS A 10 14.39 0.00 55.25
CA LYS A 10 13.02 -0.49 55.12
C LYS A 10 12.90 -1.56 54.05
N LYS A 11 13.46 -2.75 54.29
CA LYS A 11 13.43 -3.88 53.34
C LYS A 11 12.06 -4.20 52.76
N SER A 12 10.99 -4.09 53.59
CA SER A 12 9.61 -4.33 53.15
C SER A 12 9.15 -3.33 52.07
N VAL A 13 9.53 -2.05 52.21
CA VAL A 13 9.16 -1.00 51.24
C VAL A 13 9.91 -1.22 49.93
N THR A 14 11.17 -1.62 50.00
CA THR A 14 11.99 -1.89 48.81
C THR A 14 11.45 -3.09 48.03
N ILE A 15 11.07 -4.17 48.75
CA ILE A 15 10.48 -5.36 48.14
C ILE A 15 9.14 -5.04 47.48
N LEU A 16 8.29 -4.26 48.17
CA LEU A 16 6.99 -3.84 47.62
C LEU A 16 7.17 -3.03 46.31
N LEU A 17 8.09 -2.08 46.33
CA LEU A 17 8.38 -1.25 45.14
C LEU A 17 8.96 -2.08 43.98
N LEU A 18 9.82 -3.02 44.30
CA LEU A 18 10.37 -3.96 43.29
C LEU A 18 9.27 -4.81 42.67
N LEU A 19 8.35 -5.38 43.47
CA LEU A 19 7.22 -6.15 42.97
C LEU A 19 6.26 -5.30 42.12
N LEU A 20 6.04 -4.03 42.51
CA LEU A 20 5.20 -3.13 41.74
C LEU A 20 5.82 -2.80 40.37
N VAL A 21 7.12 -2.55 40.31
CA VAL A 21 7.84 -2.29 39.06
C VAL A 21 7.86 -3.52 38.16
N LEU A 22 8.15 -4.71 38.72
CA LEU A 22 8.15 -5.96 37.98
C LEU A 22 6.74 -6.32 37.47
N GLY A 23 5.72 -6.22 38.32
CA GLY A 23 4.34 -6.47 37.94
C GLY A 23 3.82 -5.50 36.89
N GLY A 24 4.09 -4.21 37.07
CA GLY A 24 3.73 -3.16 36.11
C GLY A 24 4.47 -3.31 34.77
N GLY A 25 5.75 -3.65 34.82
CA GLY A 25 6.55 -3.92 33.62
C GLY A 25 6.04 -5.13 32.84
N LEU A 26 5.75 -6.23 33.53
CA LEU A 26 5.22 -7.44 32.90
C LEU A 26 3.82 -7.21 32.31
N PHE A 27 2.97 -6.51 33.05
CA PHE A 27 1.62 -6.13 32.57
C PHE A 27 1.68 -5.21 31.34
N SER A 28 2.56 -4.22 31.36
CA SER A 28 2.80 -3.33 30.22
C SER A 28 3.32 -4.08 29.01
N TYR A 29 4.23 -5.03 29.21
CA TYR A 29 4.77 -5.87 28.15
C TYR A 29 3.71 -6.74 27.48
N VAL A 30 2.81 -7.35 28.26
CA VAL A 30 1.71 -8.16 27.73
C VAL A 30 0.66 -7.31 27.00
N LYS A 31 0.42 -6.09 27.47
CA LYS A 31 -0.49 -5.14 26.80
C LYS A 31 0.12 -4.38 25.64
N MET A 32 1.42 -4.37 25.51
CA MET A 32 2.07 -3.79 24.35
C MET A 32 1.65 -4.56 23.11
N GLY A 33 0.78 -3.96 22.31
CA GLY A 33 0.39 -4.51 21.01
C GLY A 33 1.65 -4.70 20.17
N LYS A 34 1.92 -5.92 19.77
CA LYS A 34 2.99 -6.27 18.82
C LYS A 34 2.60 -5.83 17.41
N LEU A 35 2.34 -4.55 17.22
CA LEU A 35 2.25 -3.92 15.91
C LEU A 35 3.67 -3.58 15.50
N GLU A 36 4.33 -4.56 14.90
CA GLU A 36 5.71 -4.44 14.41
C GLU A 36 5.79 -3.43 13.25
N ASP A 37 4.69 -3.29 12.49
CA ASP A 37 4.53 -2.27 11.46
C ASP A 37 3.13 -1.66 11.51
N ALA A 38 3.05 -0.34 11.37
CA ALA A 38 1.76 0.29 11.10
C ALA A 38 1.16 -0.34 9.84
N PRO A 39 -0.11 -0.80 9.86
CA PRO A 39 -0.74 -1.37 8.67
C PRO A 39 -0.82 -0.29 7.59
N PHE A 40 0.21 -0.20 6.74
CA PHE A 40 0.16 0.65 5.56
C PHE A 40 -0.42 -0.16 4.41
N THR A 41 -1.57 0.23 3.96
CA THR A 41 -2.15 -0.32 2.75
C THR A 41 -1.43 0.30 1.56
N ILE A 42 -0.74 -0.52 0.78
CA ILE A 42 -0.15 -0.09 -0.49
C ILE A 42 -1.29 0.22 -1.44
N LYS A 43 -1.54 1.51 -1.61
CA LYS A 43 -2.65 2.03 -2.43
C LYS A 43 -2.17 2.25 -3.85
N GLN A 44 -1.77 1.16 -4.52
CA GLN A 44 -1.29 1.18 -5.89
C GLN A 44 -1.86 0.02 -6.70
N ALA A 45 -2.12 0.28 -7.96
CA ALA A 45 -2.47 -0.73 -8.95
C ALA A 45 -1.48 -0.70 -10.10
N LEU A 46 -1.24 -1.86 -10.68
CA LEU A 46 -0.40 -2.05 -11.84
C LEU A 46 -1.28 -2.38 -13.04
N VAL A 47 -1.15 -1.61 -14.10
CA VAL A 47 -1.80 -1.82 -15.40
C VAL A 47 -0.74 -2.21 -16.41
N LEU A 48 -0.87 -3.35 -17.01
CA LEU A 48 0.05 -3.89 -18.02
C LEU A 48 -0.70 -4.09 -19.33
N THR A 49 -0.14 -3.57 -20.42
CA THR A 49 -0.71 -3.74 -21.75
C THR A 49 0.40 -4.19 -22.71
N PRO A 50 0.36 -5.44 -23.19
CA PRO A 50 1.30 -5.89 -24.19
C PRO A 50 0.95 -5.30 -25.56
N TYR A 51 1.96 -4.87 -26.31
CA TYR A 51 1.85 -4.43 -27.70
C TYR A 51 3.03 -5.00 -28.50
N PRO A 52 2.98 -6.30 -28.85
CA PRO A 52 4.09 -6.98 -29.51
C PRO A 52 4.50 -6.32 -30.82
N GLY A 53 5.80 -6.16 -31.02
CA GLY A 53 6.37 -5.58 -32.24
C GLY A 53 6.43 -4.06 -32.29
N ALA A 54 5.82 -3.36 -31.32
CA ALA A 54 5.88 -1.91 -31.26
C ALA A 54 7.17 -1.42 -30.56
N SER A 55 7.71 -0.32 -31.06
CA SER A 55 8.79 0.42 -30.42
C SER A 55 8.29 1.11 -29.13
N PRO A 56 9.18 1.50 -28.20
CA PRO A 56 8.76 2.20 -26.98
C PRO A 56 8.00 3.50 -27.25
N SER A 57 8.31 4.23 -28.31
CA SER A 57 7.63 5.45 -28.72
C SER A 57 6.22 5.18 -29.26
N GLU A 58 6.04 4.09 -30.00
CA GLU A 58 4.71 3.67 -30.47
C GLU A 58 3.86 3.16 -29.32
N VAL A 59 4.43 2.38 -28.39
CA VAL A 59 3.75 1.97 -27.16
C VAL A 59 3.27 3.20 -26.37
N GLN A 60 4.11 4.22 -26.25
CA GLN A 60 3.74 5.44 -25.57
C GLN A 60 2.56 6.13 -26.23
N SER A 61 2.68 6.52 -27.50
CA SER A 61 1.69 7.36 -28.19
C SER A 61 0.38 6.63 -28.47
N GLN A 62 0.40 5.32 -28.74
CA GLN A 62 -0.78 4.57 -29.13
C GLN A 62 -1.48 3.84 -28.01
N VAL A 63 -0.78 3.51 -26.93
CA VAL A 63 -1.31 2.72 -25.81
C VAL A 63 -1.27 3.52 -24.51
N THR A 64 -0.09 4.01 -24.12
CA THR A 64 0.10 4.62 -22.80
C THR A 64 -0.66 5.93 -22.66
N ASP A 65 -0.52 6.85 -23.61
CA ASP A 65 -1.16 8.16 -23.56
C ASP A 65 -2.70 8.04 -23.51
N VAL A 66 -3.26 7.09 -24.26
CA VAL A 66 -4.72 6.82 -24.28
C VAL A 66 -5.21 6.26 -22.95
N LEU A 67 -4.42 5.36 -22.34
CA LEU A 67 -4.73 4.82 -21.00
C LEU A 67 -4.55 5.86 -19.91
N GLU A 68 -3.48 6.66 -19.98
CA GLU A 68 -3.22 7.73 -19.01
C GLU A 68 -4.35 8.77 -18.99
N GLU A 69 -4.78 9.25 -20.14
CA GLU A 69 -5.88 10.20 -20.24
C GLU A 69 -7.16 9.67 -19.55
N SER A 70 -7.48 8.41 -19.80
CA SER A 70 -8.63 7.77 -19.17
C SER A 70 -8.47 7.63 -17.66
N ILE A 71 -7.29 7.18 -17.20
CA ILE A 71 -7.01 6.97 -15.78
C ILE A 71 -6.92 8.31 -15.04
N GLN A 72 -6.34 9.35 -15.65
CA GLN A 72 -6.25 10.70 -15.06
C GLN A 72 -7.61 11.33 -14.80
N SER A 73 -8.65 10.89 -15.50
CA SER A 73 -10.02 11.34 -15.24
C SER A 73 -10.60 10.83 -13.90
N LEU A 74 -9.88 9.98 -13.16
CA LEU A 74 -10.26 9.55 -11.80
C LEU A 74 -9.85 10.64 -10.80
N GLY A 75 -10.81 11.19 -10.07
CA GLY A 75 -10.58 12.26 -9.08
C GLY A 75 -9.76 11.84 -7.85
N GLU A 76 -9.73 10.55 -7.58
CA GLU A 76 -9.07 9.91 -6.45
C GLU A 76 -7.58 9.60 -6.71
N LEU A 77 -7.09 9.92 -7.90
CA LEU A 77 -5.71 9.70 -8.32
C LEU A 77 -4.75 10.66 -7.59
N TYR A 78 -3.59 10.13 -7.17
CA TYR A 78 -2.49 10.95 -6.66
C TYR A 78 -1.47 11.25 -7.78
N TYR A 79 -0.89 10.23 -8.39
CA TYR A 79 -0.05 10.34 -9.59
C TYR A 79 0.04 9.01 -10.34
N LEU A 80 0.48 9.07 -11.58
CA LEU A 80 0.81 7.92 -12.41
C LEU A 80 2.32 7.83 -12.60
N LYS A 81 2.83 6.61 -12.63
CA LYS A 81 4.19 6.32 -13.06
C LYS A 81 4.13 5.36 -14.22
N THR A 82 4.66 5.75 -15.36
CA THR A 82 4.66 4.95 -16.57
C THR A 82 6.06 4.52 -16.96
N GLU A 83 6.15 3.30 -17.46
CA GLU A 83 7.37 2.72 -18.01
C GLU A 83 7.01 2.06 -19.34
N ASN A 84 7.54 2.61 -20.45
CA ASN A 84 7.33 2.08 -21.78
C ASN A 84 8.56 1.29 -22.23
N ARG A 85 8.34 0.04 -22.61
CA ARG A 85 9.35 -0.84 -23.17
C ARG A 85 8.91 -1.31 -24.55
N ALA A 86 9.83 -1.84 -25.33
CA ALA A 86 9.47 -2.47 -26.60
C ALA A 86 8.42 -3.56 -26.37
N GLY A 87 7.25 -3.41 -26.97
CA GLY A 87 6.14 -4.35 -26.84
C GLY A 87 5.38 -4.35 -25.53
N LEU A 88 5.62 -3.42 -24.60
CA LEU A 88 4.95 -3.42 -23.30
C LEU A 88 4.77 -2.01 -22.72
N SER A 89 3.54 -1.67 -22.37
CA SER A 89 3.21 -0.52 -21.52
C SER A 89 2.96 -0.99 -20.09
N LYS A 90 3.59 -0.30 -19.12
CA LYS A 90 3.42 -0.53 -17.70
C LYS A 90 3.06 0.79 -17.01
N ILE A 91 1.86 0.87 -16.46
CA ILE A 91 1.36 2.03 -15.75
C ILE A 91 1.14 1.64 -14.29
N THR A 92 1.80 2.33 -13.38
CA THR A 92 1.57 2.19 -11.94
C THR A 92 0.72 3.35 -11.47
N VAL A 93 -0.46 3.05 -10.98
CA VAL A 93 -1.46 4.00 -10.49
C VAL A 93 -1.31 4.15 -8.99
N TYR A 94 -0.98 5.35 -8.53
CA TYR A 94 -0.91 5.68 -7.11
C TYR A 94 -2.14 6.49 -6.70
N VAL A 95 -2.78 6.04 -5.63
CA VAL A 95 -4.02 6.62 -5.13
C VAL A 95 -3.74 7.48 -3.90
N LYS A 96 -4.56 8.49 -3.66
CA LYS A 96 -4.48 9.38 -2.50
C LYS A 96 -4.54 8.61 -1.19
N LYS A 97 -3.75 9.03 -0.20
CA LYS A 97 -3.64 8.35 1.11
C LYS A 97 -4.92 8.45 1.95
N GLU A 98 -5.71 9.47 1.71
CA GLU A 98 -6.93 9.79 2.46
C GLU A 98 -8.09 8.83 2.18
N ILE A 99 -8.01 8.05 1.09
CA ILE A 99 -9.07 7.11 0.70
C ILE A 99 -9.11 5.95 1.70
N ARG A 100 -10.31 5.67 2.20
CA ARG A 100 -10.56 4.62 3.18
C ARG A 100 -10.52 3.23 2.52
N ALA A 101 -10.29 2.20 3.34
CA ALA A 101 -10.18 0.83 2.85
C ALA A 101 -11.48 0.29 2.21
N ASP A 102 -12.64 0.74 2.69
CA ASP A 102 -13.96 0.42 2.15
C ASP A 102 -14.23 1.08 0.79
N GLU A 103 -13.72 2.29 0.58
CA GLU A 103 -13.83 3.02 -0.69
C GLU A 103 -12.85 2.50 -1.75
N MET A 104 -11.78 1.86 -1.31
CA MET A 104 -10.72 1.35 -2.18
C MET A 104 -11.24 0.33 -3.19
N GLN A 105 -12.16 -0.55 -2.77
CA GLN A 105 -12.73 -1.56 -3.66
C GLN A 105 -13.55 -0.91 -4.79
N GLN A 106 -14.35 0.10 -4.45
CA GLN A 106 -15.13 0.87 -5.44
C GLN A 106 -14.21 1.61 -6.42
N LEU A 107 -13.08 2.12 -5.94
CA LEU A 107 -12.10 2.78 -6.78
C LEU A 107 -11.43 1.81 -7.77
N TRP A 108 -11.07 0.61 -7.33
CA TRP A 108 -10.53 -0.42 -8.22
C TRP A 108 -11.54 -0.87 -9.27
N ASP A 109 -12.83 -0.92 -8.91
CA ASP A 109 -13.90 -1.23 -9.87
C ASP A 109 -14.12 -0.09 -10.87
N LYS A 110 -13.97 1.18 -10.44
CA LYS A 110 -13.99 2.33 -11.35
C LYS A 110 -12.79 2.29 -12.31
N LEU A 111 -11.58 2.03 -11.79
CA LEU A 111 -10.38 1.89 -12.61
C LEU A 111 -10.54 0.78 -13.66
N ARG A 112 -11.04 -0.38 -13.24
CA ARG A 112 -11.31 -1.52 -14.11
C ARG A 112 -12.26 -1.15 -15.25
N ARG A 113 -13.37 -0.50 -14.94
CA ARG A 113 -14.33 -0.05 -15.96
C ARG A 113 -13.70 0.91 -16.94
N LYS A 114 -12.97 1.93 -16.45
CA LYS A 114 -12.27 2.91 -17.26
C LYS A 114 -11.27 2.27 -18.22
N VAL A 115 -10.47 1.34 -17.72
CA VAL A 115 -9.48 0.60 -18.54
C VAL A 115 -10.17 -0.28 -19.59
N ASN A 116 -11.26 -0.96 -19.23
CA ASN A 116 -12.03 -1.78 -20.17
C ASN A 116 -12.71 -0.93 -21.25
N ASP A 117 -13.25 0.23 -20.90
CA ASP A 117 -13.90 1.14 -21.86
C ASP A 117 -12.91 1.66 -22.90
N VAL A 118 -11.65 1.85 -22.51
CA VAL A 118 -10.60 2.31 -23.41
C VAL A 118 -10.02 1.19 -24.25
N GLN A 119 -10.17 -0.06 -23.86
CA GLN A 119 -9.62 -1.20 -24.62
C GLN A 119 -10.10 -1.21 -26.08
N SER A 120 -11.32 -0.80 -26.35
CA SER A 120 -11.87 -0.67 -27.70
C SER A 120 -11.23 0.44 -28.54
N LYS A 121 -10.54 1.39 -27.91
CA LYS A 121 -9.83 2.52 -28.56
C LYS A 121 -8.36 2.21 -28.81
N LEU A 122 -7.84 1.12 -28.23
CA LEU A 122 -6.47 0.69 -28.43
C LEU A 122 -6.29 0.07 -29.83
N PRO A 123 -5.07 0.11 -30.40
CA PRO A 123 -4.77 -0.51 -31.70
C PRO A 123 -5.07 -2.01 -31.66
N ALA A 124 -5.49 -2.57 -32.78
CA ALA A 124 -5.82 -3.99 -32.92
C ALA A 124 -4.66 -4.97 -32.57
N GLY A 125 -3.42 -4.48 -32.57
CA GLY A 125 -2.24 -5.24 -32.15
C GLY A 125 -1.95 -5.18 -30.64
N ALA A 126 -2.60 -4.29 -29.90
CA ALA A 126 -2.47 -4.23 -28.45
C ALA A 126 -3.23 -5.40 -27.83
N GLY A 127 -2.55 -6.15 -26.95
CA GLY A 127 -3.17 -7.23 -26.21
C GLY A 127 -4.14 -6.76 -25.13
N PRO A 128 -4.81 -7.71 -24.46
CA PRO A 128 -5.74 -7.37 -23.39
C PRO A 128 -5.01 -6.66 -22.24
N VAL A 129 -5.63 -5.60 -21.72
CA VAL A 129 -5.10 -4.88 -20.57
C VAL A 129 -5.25 -5.74 -19.31
N SER A 130 -4.12 -6.08 -18.71
CA SER A 130 -4.06 -6.79 -17.44
C SER A 130 -3.85 -5.80 -16.30
N TYR A 131 -4.59 -5.96 -15.22
CA TYR A 131 -4.43 -5.12 -14.04
C TYR A 131 -4.32 -5.99 -12.78
N THR A 132 -3.40 -5.61 -11.92
CA THR A 132 -3.21 -6.21 -10.60
C THR A 132 -3.15 -5.10 -9.57
N HIS A 133 -3.94 -5.22 -8.51
CA HIS A 133 -3.77 -4.37 -7.33
C HIS A 133 -2.89 -5.14 -6.33
N LEU A 134 -1.86 -4.50 -5.86
CA LEU A 134 -1.01 -5.05 -4.82
C LEU A 134 -1.77 -4.95 -3.49
N ARG A 135 -2.33 -6.07 -3.05
CA ARG A 135 -2.73 -6.21 -1.65
C ARG A 135 -1.47 -6.46 -0.84
N ALA A 136 -1.26 -5.70 0.22
CA ALA A 136 -0.34 -6.12 1.26
C ALA A 136 -0.80 -7.51 1.71
N HIS A 137 0.02 -8.52 1.51
CA HIS A 137 -0.25 -9.86 2.00
C HIS A 137 -0.30 -9.75 3.52
N GLU A 138 -1.48 -9.82 4.09
CA GLU A 138 -1.64 -10.19 5.48
C GLU A 138 -1.09 -11.61 5.60
N THR A 139 0.16 -11.73 6.00
CA THR A 139 0.69 -12.99 6.50
C THR A 139 -0.06 -13.27 7.79
N ARG A 140 -1.20 -13.93 7.67
CA ARG A 140 -1.87 -14.56 8.78
C ARG A 140 -0.92 -15.63 9.30
N GLY A 141 -0.12 -15.25 10.30
CA GLY A 141 0.69 -16.18 11.05
C GLY A 141 -0.22 -17.23 11.68
N ASN A 142 0.02 -18.44 11.32
CA ASN A 142 -0.56 -19.63 11.94
C ASN A 142 0.17 -19.91 13.26
#